data_840ef734d0b3ab8f0d2a0f5f904f5672
#
_entry.id   840ef734d0b3ab8f0d2a0f5f904f5672
#
_cell.length_a   1.000
_cell.length_b   1.000
_cell.length_c   1.000
_cell.angle_alpha   90.00
_cell.angle_beta   90.00
_cell.angle_gamma   90.00
#
_symmetry.space_group_name_H-M   'P 1'
#
loop_
_entity.id
_entity.type
_entity.pdbx_description
1 polymer ?
#
loop_
_entity_poly.entity_id
_entity_poly.type
_entity_poly.pdbx_seq_one_letter_code
_entity_poly.pdbx_strand_id
1 'polypeptide(L)'
;MTEFEDQGVSLTALAVAAGRAVETSRPDPLVEDPFAAALVEAAHSYVEFPTAWPPDPLSVSPLQQPLLLASIYIGVRTRFIDDFLQSTPATEQTVVLGAGLDTRTHRLDWPAGSRVFEIDHANVLDFKAGILARLSPPPSCELITLAADLSEPWRALLLAFGFDPGQPTTWVLEGLLPYLDSAAQRAVLTEVLALS
;
A
#
# COMPACT_ATOMS: atom_id res chain seq x y z
N MET A 1 1.60 21.98 -4.90
CA MET A 1 2.17 20.72 -5.44
C MET A 1 3.67 20.88 -5.36
N THR A 2 4.28 20.23 -4.39
CA THR A 2 5.68 20.44 -4.02
C THR A 2 6.57 19.50 -4.84
N GLU A 3 7.68 20.06 -5.35
CA GLU A 3 8.76 19.44 -6.15
C GLU A 3 9.52 18.29 -5.45
N PHE A 4 8.81 17.32 -4.84
CA PHE A 4 9.41 16.23 -4.07
C PHE A 4 9.09 14.85 -4.66
N GLU A 5 8.94 14.77 -5.98
CA GLU A 5 8.79 13.50 -6.68
C GLU A 5 10.13 13.12 -7.33
N ASP A 6 10.97 12.38 -6.60
CA ASP A 6 12.08 11.69 -7.23
C ASP A 6 11.60 10.35 -7.78
N GLN A 7 11.77 10.14 -9.08
CA GLN A 7 11.28 8.97 -9.84
C GLN A 7 9.77 8.69 -9.72
N GLY A 8 8.96 9.68 -9.30
CA GLY A 8 7.51 9.59 -9.31
C GLY A 8 6.86 8.83 -8.14
N VAL A 9 7.61 8.40 -7.14
CA VAL A 9 7.07 7.80 -5.92
C VAL A 9 7.11 8.83 -4.80
N SER A 10 5.99 9.02 -4.09
CA SER A 10 5.91 9.99 -3.02
C SER A 10 6.78 9.59 -1.81
N LEU A 11 7.40 10.58 -1.14
CA LEU A 11 8.15 10.34 0.10
C LEU A 11 7.30 9.67 1.18
N THR A 12 6.01 9.91 1.20
CA THR A 12 5.09 9.29 2.15
C THR A 12 4.88 7.81 1.89
N ALA A 13 4.77 7.40 0.62
CA ALA A 13 4.72 5.98 0.26
C ALA A 13 6.03 5.26 0.63
N LEU A 14 7.17 5.91 0.41
CA LEU A 14 8.49 5.40 0.84
C LEU A 14 8.60 5.30 2.36
N ALA A 15 8.14 6.31 3.11
CA ALA A 15 8.16 6.28 4.58
C ALA A 15 7.30 5.12 5.13
N VAL A 16 6.16 4.82 4.51
CA VAL A 16 5.30 3.70 4.89
C VAL A 16 5.98 2.36 4.54
N ALA A 17 6.59 2.23 3.37
CA ALA A 17 7.36 1.04 3.01
C ALA A 17 8.56 0.84 3.98
N ALA A 18 9.29 1.90 4.30
CA ALA A 18 10.37 1.86 5.28
C ALA A 18 9.89 1.41 6.66
N GLY A 19 8.74 1.90 7.11
CA GLY A 19 8.13 1.46 8.36
C GLY A 19 7.84 -0.04 8.38
N ARG A 20 7.34 -0.62 7.28
CA ARG A 20 7.16 -2.08 7.16
C ARG A 20 8.49 -2.83 7.11
N ALA A 21 9.52 -2.27 6.44
CA ALA A 21 10.84 -2.87 6.42
C ALA A 21 11.47 -2.92 7.83
N VAL A 22 11.38 -1.81 8.58
CA VAL A 22 11.82 -1.75 9.98
C VAL A 22 11.08 -2.77 10.83
N GLU A 23 9.75 -2.86 10.69
CA GLU A 23 8.92 -3.83 11.42
C GLU A 23 9.33 -5.27 11.10
N THR A 24 9.52 -5.61 9.82
CA THR A 24 9.95 -6.93 9.36
C THR A 24 11.29 -7.36 9.95
N SER A 25 12.19 -6.41 10.20
CA SER A 25 13.54 -6.67 10.73
C SER A 25 13.60 -6.80 12.25
N ARG A 26 12.47 -6.68 12.96
CA ARG A 26 12.41 -6.86 14.42
C ARG A 26 12.67 -8.33 14.81
N PRO A 27 13.19 -8.57 16.02
CA PRO A 27 13.31 -9.95 16.55
C PRO A 27 11.96 -10.67 16.69
N ASP A 28 10.87 -9.93 16.89
CA ASP A 28 9.49 -10.43 17.02
C ASP A 28 8.56 -9.51 16.20
N PRO A 29 8.52 -9.68 14.86
CA PRO A 29 7.77 -8.81 13.99
C PRO A 29 6.26 -9.10 14.03
N LEU A 30 5.43 -8.06 14.02
CA LEU A 30 3.99 -8.19 13.83
C LEU A 30 3.63 -8.52 12.38
N VAL A 31 4.46 -8.06 11.44
CA VAL A 31 4.29 -8.19 9.99
C VAL A 31 5.63 -8.53 9.35
N GLU A 32 5.59 -9.47 8.41
CA GLU A 32 6.70 -9.75 7.52
C GLU A 32 6.38 -9.25 6.10
N ASP A 33 7.14 -8.26 5.65
CA ASP A 33 7.09 -7.74 4.28
C ASP A 33 8.48 -7.86 3.64
N PRO A 34 8.78 -8.98 2.96
CA PRO A 34 10.11 -9.25 2.42
C PRO A 34 10.48 -8.31 1.27
N PHE A 35 9.55 -7.52 0.75
CA PHE A 35 9.75 -6.64 -0.40
C PHE A 35 9.98 -5.18 0.01
N ALA A 36 9.56 -4.79 1.22
CA ALA A 36 9.52 -3.40 1.65
C ALA A 36 10.90 -2.73 1.61
N ALA A 37 11.95 -3.37 2.10
CA ALA A 37 13.31 -2.83 2.09
C ALA A 37 13.81 -2.57 0.67
N ALA A 38 13.61 -3.54 -0.24
CA ALA A 38 14.05 -3.41 -1.63
C ALA A 38 13.30 -2.31 -2.40
N LEU A 39 12.02 -2.08 -2.09
CA LEU A 39 11.25 -0.95 -2.65
C LEU A 39 11.83 0.39 -2.21
N VAL A 40 12.21 0.52 -0.93
CA VAL A 40 12.85 1.73 -0.40
C VAL A 40 14.23 1.97 -1.03
N GLU A 41 15.07 0.93 -1.09
CA GLU A 41 16.41 0.98 -1.66
C GLU A 41 16.40 1.32 -3.15
N ALA A 42 15.45 0.79 -3.90
CA ALA A 42 15.33 1.02 -5.34
C ALA A 42 14.89 2.45 -5.69
N ALA A 43 14.25 3.17 -4.79
CA ALA A 43 13.75 4.51 -5.05
C ALA A 43 14.85 5.58 -5.16
N HIS A 44 16.10 5.29 -4.71
CA HIS A 44 17.22 6.24 -4.73
C HIS A 44 16.85 7.63 -4.19
N SER A 45 15.97 7.68 -3.20
CA SER A 45 15.48 8.92 -2.61
C SER A 45 16.63 9.73 -2.01
N TYR A 46 16.58 11.05 -2.14
CA TYR A 46 17.50 11.96 -1.41
C TYR A 46 17.22 12.00 0.10
N VAL A 47 16.11 11.41 0.56
CA VAL A 47 15.82 11.18 1.97
C VAL A 47 16.14 9.71 2.29
N GLU A 48 17.10 9.50 3.19
CA GLU A 48 17.41 8.18 3.70
C GLU A 48 16.35 7.74 4.73
N PHE A 49 15.64 6.69 4.39
CA PHE A 49 14.71 6.05 5.32
C PHE A 49 15.37 4.82 5.96
N PRO A 50 15.23 4.62 7.29
CA PRO A 50 15.68 3.39 7.92
C PRO A 50 14.87 2.19 7.42
N THR A 51 15.54 1.08 7.15
CA THR A 51 14.91 -0.19 6.75
C THR A 51 15.17 -1.31 7.75
N ALA A 52 15.86 -1.00 8.86
CA ALA A 52 16.20 -1.98 9.90
C ALA A 52 15.84 -1.46 11.30
N TRP A 53 15.35 -2.36 12.13
CA TRP A 53 15.13 -2.10 13.55
C TRP A 53 16.45 -1.79 14.26
N PRO A 54 16.53 -0.73 15.08
CA PRO A 54 17.77 -0.38 15.76
C PRO A 54 18.16 -1.48 16.79
N PRO A 55 19.46 -1.79 16.92
CA PRO A 55 19.94 -2.79 17.88
C PRO A 55 19.56 -2.46 19.34
N ASP A 56 19.53 -1.17 19.68
CA ASP A 56 19.08 -0.66 20.97
C ASP A 56 18.03 0.44 20.77
N PRO A 57 16.73 0.10 20.77
CA PRO A 57 15.66 1.06 20.53
C PRO A 57 15.52 2.12 21.64
N LEU A 58 16.05 1.87 22.84
CA LEU A 58 16.02 2.83 23.94
C LEU A 58 17.12 3.90 23.84
N SER A 59 18.17 3.61 23.08
CA SER A 59 19.30 4.54 22.84
C SER A 59 19.16 5.32 21.53
N VAL A 60 18.05 5.19 20.81
CA VAL A 60 17.77 5.94 19.59
C VAL A 60 17.75 7.44 19.88
N SER A 61 18.45 8.22 19.06
CA SER A 61 18.53 9.66 19.24
C SER A 61 17.15 10.34 19.22
N PRO A 62 16.96 11.47 19.92
CA PRO A 62 15.68 12.19 19.90
C PRO A 62 15.17 12.56 18.51
N LEU A 63 16.06 12.75 17.53
CA LEU A 63 15.69 13.03 16.15
C LEU A 63 15.16 11.79 15.40
N GLN A 64 15.56 10.61 15.81
CA GLN A 64 15.15 9.34 15.18
C GLN A 64 13.94 8.69 15.88
N GLN A 65 13.64 9.07 17.11
CA GLN A 65 12.50 8.53 17.87
C GLN A 65 11.16 8.65 17.13
N PRO A 66 10.81 9.79 16.48
CA PRO A 66 9.56 9.89 15.73
C PRO A 66 9.45 8.89 14.58
N LEU A 67 10.56 8.60 13.88
CA LEU A 67 10.60 7.60 12.80
C LEU A 67 10.39 6.18 13.35
N LEU A 68 11.01 5.87 14.49
CA LEU A 68 10.81 4.57 15.14
C LEU A 68 9.36 4.39 15.61
N LEU A 69 8.76 5.41 16.23
CA LEU A 69 7.35 5.38 16.63
C LEU A 69 6.42 5.25 15.42
N ALA A 70 6.73 5.95 14.33
CA ALA A 70 5.97 5.84 13.08
C ALA A 70 6.07 4.41 12.51
N SER A 71 7.24 3.77 12.56
CA SER A 71 7.42 2.38 12.10
C SER A 71 6.57 1.40 12.93
N ILE A 72 6.53 1.56 14.25
CA ILE A 72 5.67 0.74 15.13
C ILE A 72 4.20 0.95 14.77
N TYR A 73 3.75 2.20 14.59
CA TYR A 73 2.39 2.50 14.17
C TYR A 73 2.04 1.86 12.83
N ILE A 74 2.96 1.94 11.85
CA ILE A 74 2.79 1.32 10.53
C ILE A 74 2.68 -0.19 10.67
N GLY A 75 3.53 -0.83 11.47
CA GLY A 75 3.47 -2.26 11.74
C GLY A 75 2.12 -2.69 12.31
N VAL A 76 1.63 -2.02 13.35
CA VAL A 76 0.31 -2.29 13.96
C VAL A 76 -0.82 -2.11 12.95
N ARG A 77 -0.81 -1.01 12.20
CA ARG A 77 -1.82 -0.73 11.17
C ARG A 77 -1.81 -1.78 10.06
N THR A 78 -0.64 -2.14 9.58
CA THR A 78 -0.48 -3.15 8.54
C THR A 78 -1.00 -4.51 9.03
N ARG A 79 -0.62 -4.94 10.23
CA ARG A 79 -1.11 -6.18 10.85
C ARG A 79 -2.63 -6.20 10.98
N PHE A 80 -3.23 -5.10 11.44
CA PHE A 80 -4.68 -5.01 11.58
C PHE A 80 -5.41 -5.19 10.25
N ILE A 81 -4.90 -4.54 9.17
CA ILE A 81 -5.50 -4.67 7.84
C ILE A 81 -5.27 -6.08 7.27
N ASP A 82 -4.09 -6.66 7.46
CA ASP A 82 -3.77 -8.01 7.03
C ASP A 82 -4.70 -9.04 7.69
N ASP A 83 -4.87 -8.96 9.02
CA ASP A 83 -5.76 -9.83 9.78
C ASP A 83 -7.21 -9.66 9.31
N PHE A 84 -7.66 -8.43 9.04
CA PHE A 84 -8.99 -8.17 8.49
C PHE A 84 -9.17 -8.84 7.13
N LEU A 85 -8.23 -8.67 6.20
CA LEU A 85 -8.29 -9.26 4.86
C LEU A 85 -8.27 -10.80 4.91
N GLN A 86 -7.48 -11.38 5.82
CA GLN A 86 -7.37 -12.84 5.97
C GLN A 86 -8.54 -13.47 6.74
N SER A 87 -9.22 -12.72 7.62
CA SER A 87 -10.34 -13.21 8.44
C SER A 87 -11.72 -12.95 7.81
N THR A 88 -11.82 -12.00 6.89
CA THR A 88 -13.07 -11.70 6.20
C THR A 88 -13.41 -12.85 5.26
N PRO A 89 -14.68 -13.34 5.24
CA PRO A 89 -15.11 -14.32 4.26
C PRO A 89 -14.69 -13.84 2.87
N ALA A 90 -14.07 -14.72 2.10
CA ALA A 90 -13.48 -14.37 0.81
C ALA A 90 -14.47 -13.56 -0.03
N THR A 91 -14.28 -12.26 -0.11
CA THR A 91 -14.92 -11.45 -1.15
C THR A 91 -14.19 -11.77 -2.44
N GLU A 92 -14.92 -12.01 -3.51
CA GLU A 92 -14.32 -12.30 -4.81
C GLU A 92 -13.52 -11.12 -5.34
N GLN A 93 -13.80 -9.92 -4.82
CA GLN A 93 -13.16 -8.66 -5.24
C GLN A 93 -12.63 -7.86 -4.05
N THR A 94 -11.42 -7.36 -4.19
CA THR A 94 -10.82 -6.35 -3.29
C THR A 94 -10.36 -5.16 -4.13
N VAL A 95 -10.66 -3.95 -3.69
CA VAL A 95 -10.18 -2.72 -4.35
C VAL A 95 -9.33 -1.93 -3.37
N VAL A 96 -8.08 -1.65 -3.77
CA VAL A 96 -7.11 -0.85 -3.01
C VAL A 96 -6.97 0.50 -3.69
N LEU A 97 -7.53 1.54 -3.07
CA LEU A 97 -7.46 2.91 -3.56
C LEU A 97 -6.24 3.63 -2.95
N GLY A 98 -5.39 4.18 -3.80
CA GLY A 98 -4.11 4.73 -3.39
C GLY A 98 -3.15 3.62 -2.96
N ALA A 99 -2.96 2.62 -3.84
CA ALA A 99 -2.23 1.39 -3.52
C ALA A 99 -0.76 1.64 -3.15
N GLY A 100 -0.15 2.73 -3.62
CA GLY A 100 1.22 3.09 -3.26
C GLY A 100 2.19 1.92 -3.43
N LEU A 101 2.99 1.70 -2.41
CA LEU A 101 3.93 0.57 -2.33
C LEU A 101 3.37 -0.60 -1.52
N ASP A 102 2.05 -0.81 -1.52
CA ASP A 102 1.42 -1.98 -0.91
C ASP A 102 1.90 -3.27 -1.61
N THR A 103 2.24 -4.27 -0.82
CA THR A 103 2.79 -5.56 -1.26
C THR A 103 1.87 -6.74 -0.92
N ARG A 104 0.67 -6.49 -0.37
CA ARG A 104 -0.25 -7.53 0.09
C ARG A 104 -0.63 -8.52 -0.99
N THR A 105 -0.74 -8.08 -2.23
CA THR A 105 -1.00 -8.95 -3.37
C THR A 105 0.08 -10.01 -3.59
N HIS A 106 1.33 -9.75 -3.13
CA HIS A 106 2.48 -10.64 -3.29
C HIS A 106 2.87 -11.39 -2.01
N ARG A 107 2.41 -10.95 -0.82
CA ARG A 107 2.83 -11.53 0.46
C ARG A 107 1.72 -12.19 1.25
N LEU A 108 0.45 -11.90 0.95
CA LEU A 108 -0.68 -12.58 1.58
C LEU A 108 -1.16 -13.76 0.73
N ASP A 109 -1.71 -14.76 1.40
CA ASP A 109 -2.37 -15.88 0.75
C ASP A 109 -3.80 -15.46 0.35
N TRP A 110 -4.02 -15.26 -0.94
CA TRP A 110 -5.34 -14.95 -1.46
C TRP A 110 -6.09 -16.23 -1.83
N PRO A 111 -7.38 -16.33 -1.51
CA PRO A 111 -8.23 -17.45 -1.96
C PRO A 111 -8.20 -17.58 -3.49
N ALA A 112 -8.30 -18.81 -3.98
CA ALA A 112 -8.34 -19.07 -5.41
C ALA A 112 -9.52 -18.34 -6.08
N GLY A 113 -9.25 -17.62 -7.16
CA GLY A 113 -10.24 -16.81 -7.87
C GLY A 113 -10.41 -15.38 -7.33
N SER A 114 -9.70 -15.01 -6.26
CA SER A 114 -9.71 -13.62 -5.78
C SER A 114 -9.17 -12.66 -6.84
N ARG A 115 -9.86 -11.54 -7.01
CA ARG A 115 -9.46 -10.42 -7.88
C ARG A 115 -9.12 -9.22 -7.04
N VAL A 116 -7.94 -8.65 -7.26
CA VAL A 116 -7.48 -7.46 -6.53
C VAL A 116 -7.21 -6.35 -7.53
N PHE A 117 -7.94 -5.25 -7.38
CA PHE A 117 -7.76 -4.03 -8.17
C PHE A 117 -6.91 -3.04 -7.36
N GLU A 118 -5.76 -2.69 -7.87
CA GLU A 118 -4.91 -1.63 -7.30
C GLU A 118 -5.02 -0.37 -8.14
N ILE A 119 -5.43 0.74 -7.54
CA ILE A 119 -5.58 2.04 -8.22
C ILE A 119 -4.58 3.02 -7.62
N ASP A 120 -3.73 3.59 -8.47
CA ASP A 120 -2.77 4.65 -8.12
C ASP A 120 -2.28 5.35 -9.40
N HIS A 121 -1.38 6.32 -9.26
CA HIS A 121 -0.70 6.94 -10.40
C HIS A 121 0.18 5.92 -11.16
N ALA A 122 0.25 6.07 -12.48
CA ALA A 122 0.97 5.13 -13.36
C ALA A 122 2.42 4.91 -12.93
N ASN A 123 3.15 5.98 -12.63
CA ASN A 123 4.54 5.94 -12.20
C ASN A 123 4.76 5.13 -10.92
N VAL A 124 3.82 5.19 -9.96
CA VAL A 124 3.88 4.42 -8.71
C VAL A 124 3.65 2.93 -8.99
N LEU A 125 2.64 2.61 -9.78
CA LEU A 125 2.32 1.23 -10.17
C LEU A 125 3.46 0.59 -10.97
N ASP A 126 4.01 1.31 -11.95
CA ASP A 126 5.11 0.84 -12.80
C ASP A 126 6.39 0.61 -11.98
N PHE A 127 6.73 1.55 -11.08
CA PHE A 127 7.86 1.41 -10.17
C PHE A 127 7.71 0.14 -9.32
N LYS A 128 6.57 -0.02 -8.63
CA LYS A 128 6.29 -1.18 -7.78
C LYS A 128 6.37 -2.48 -8.58
N ALA A 129 5.68 -2.55 -9.71
CA ALA A 129 5.65 -3.74 -10.55
C ALA A 129 7.05 -4.12 -11.05
N GLY A 130 7.87 -3.15 -11.47
CA GLY A 130 9.24 -3.38 -11.95
C GLY A 130 10.16 -3.96 -10.87
N ILE A 131 9.95 -3.64 -9.59
CA ILE A 131 10.72 -4.21 -8.48
C ILE A 131 10.20 -5.60 -8.12
N LEU A 132 8.89 -5.74 -7.91
CA LEU A 132 8.28 -6.99 -7.49
C LEU A 132 8.45 -8.11 -8.51
N ALA A 133 8.41 -7.81 -9.81
CA ALA A 133 8.64 -8.78 -10.86
C ALA A 133 10.02 -9.47 -10.79
N ARG A 134 11.01 -8.86 -10.12
CA ARG A 134 12.36 -9.43 -9.94
C ARG A 134 12.52 -10.18 -8.62
N LEU A 135 11.64 -9.93 -7.65
CA LEU A 135 11.80 -10.40 -6.26
C LEU A 135 10.79 -11.47 -5.86
N SER A 136 9.65 -11.52 -6.53
CA SER A 136 8.52 -12.34 -6.14
C SER A 136 8.02 -13.19 -7.31
N PRO A 137 7.48 -14.39 -7.04
CA PRO A 137 6.60 -15.06 -7.98
C PRO A 137 5.34 -14.22 -8.24
N PRO A 138 4.61 -14.48 -9.32
CA PRO A 138 3.31 -13.83 -9.54
C PRO A 138 2.39 -13.96 -8.32
N PRO A 139 1.52 -12.97 -8.06
CA PRO A 139 0.53 -13.03 -6.99
C PRO A 139 -0.34 -14.29 -7.08
N SER A 140 -0.86 -14.77 -5.94
CA SER A 140 -1.83 -15.87 -5.90
C SER A 140 -3.25 -15.44 -6.33
N CYS A 141 -3.51 -14.12 -6.40
CA CYS A 141 -4.74 -13.53 -6.91
C CYS A 141 -4.61 -13.04 -8.37
N GLU A 142 -5.74 -12.78 -9.02
CA GLU A 142 -5.76 -11.99 -10.26
C GLU A 142 -5.54 -10.50 -9.90
N LEU A 143 -4.32 -10.01 -10.12
CA LEU A 143 -3.97 -8.61 -9.87
C LEU A 143 -4.28 -7.75 -11.10
N ILE A 144 -5.11 -6.73 -10.93
CA ILE A 144 -5.48 -5.74 -11.95
C ILE A 144 -4.99 -4.37 -11.47
N THR A 145 -4.00 -3.80 -12.15
CA THR A 145 -3.49 -2.47 -11.85
C THR A 145 -4.12 -1.43 -12.74
N LEU A 146 -4.64 -0.34 -12.16
CA LEU A 146 -5.36 0.71 -12.86
C LEU A 146 -4.72 2.07 -12.58
N ALA A 147 -4.14 2.66 -13.60
CA ALA A 147 -3.53 3.98 -13.51
C ALA A 147 -4.60 5.07 -13.52
N ALA A 148 -4.81 5.74 -12.38
CA ALA A 148 -5.77 6.83 -12.26
C ALA A 148 -5.37 7.82 -11.15
N ASP A 149 -5.77 9.07 -11.31
CA ASP A 149 -5.82 10.06 -10.25
C ASP A 149 -7.18 9.93 -9.53
N LEU A 150 -7.17 9.67 -8.23
CA LEU A 150 -8.39 9.49 -7.44
C LEU A 150 -9.17 10.79 -7.19
N SER A 151 -8.61 11.94 -7.56
CA SER A 151 -9.35 13.21 -7.64
C SER A 151 -10.19 13.33 -8.91
N GLU A 152 -9.95 12.50 -9.90
CA GLU A 152 -10.65 12.44 -11.18
C GLU A 152 -11.66 11.25 -11.22
N PRO A 153 -12.58 11.18 -12.21
CA PRO A 153 -13.53 10.06 -12.32
C PRO A 153 -12.84 8.73 -12.66
N TRP A 154 -12.63 7.85 -11.67
CA TRP A 154 -11.99 6.55 -11.82
C TRP A 154 -12.98 5.37 -11.94
N ARG A 155 -14.26 5.56 -11.58
CA ARG A 155 -15.30 4.52 -11.61
C ARG A 155 -15.42 3.82 -12.97
N ALA A 156 -15.47 4.59 -14.05
CA ALA A 156 -15.64 4.02 -15.39
C ALA A 156 -14.46 3.11 -15.78
N LEU A 157 -13.24 3.45 -15.34
CA LEU A 157 -12.06 2.64 -15.54
C LEU A 157 -12.19 1.32 -14.78
N LEU A 158 -12.56 1.35 -13.51
CA LEU A 158 -12.73 0.17 -12.68
C LEU A 158 -13.75 -0.82 -13.30
N LEU A 159 -14.90 -0.30 -13.73
CA LEU A 159 -15.93 -1.10 -14.42
C LEU A 159 -15.44 -1.69 -15.75
N ALA A 160 -14.71 -0.90 -16.55
CA ALA A 160 -14.16 -1.34 -17.84
C ALA A 160 -13.16 -2.51 -17.70
N PHE A 161 -12.47 -2.60 -16.55
CA PHE A 161 -11.55 -3.69 -16.26
C PHE A 161 -12.17 -4.85 -15.49
N GLY A 162 -13.50 -4.94 -15.49
CA GLY A 162 -14.25 -6.12 -15.06
C GLY A 162 -14.61 -6.14 -13.59
N PHE A 163 -14.55 -5.01 -12.90
CA PHE A 163 -15.19 -4.90 -11.58
C PHE A 163 -16.70 -5.12 -11.71
N ASP A 164 -17.26 -5.95 -10.84
CA ASP A 164 -18.69 -6.24 -10.82
C ASP A 164 -19.36 -5.64 -9.57
N PRO A 165 -20.13 -4.54 -9.71
CA PRO A 165 -20.82 -3.94 -8.55
C PRO A 165 -21.92 -4.81 -7.95
N GLY A 166 -22.24 -5.95 -8.56
CA GLY A 166 -23.15 -6.95 -8.01
C GLY A 166 -22.50 -7.94 -7.06
N GLN A 167 -21.18 -7.91 -6.93
CA GLN A 167 -20.42 -8.81 -6.06
C GLN A 167 -19.98 -8.12 -4.77
N PRO A 168 -19.97 -8.83 -3.63
CA PRO A 168 -19.40 -8.30 -2.39
C PRO A 168 -17.94 -7.87 -2.59
N THR A 169 -17.62 -6.66 -2.18
CA THR A 169 -16.30 -6.05 -2.39
C THR A 169 -15.69 -5.59 -1.08
N THR A 170 -14.41 -5.92 -0.88
CA THR A 170 -13.61 -5.31 0.18
C THR A 170 -12.90 -4.06 -0.34
N TRP A 171 -13.09 -2.92 0.33
CA TRP A 171 -12.44 -1.66 -0.01
C TRP A 171 -11.34 -1.33 0.99
N VAL A 172 -10.14 -1.04 0.48
CA VAL A 172 -8.98 -0.63 1.27
C VAL A 172 -8.57 0.79 0.87
N LEU A 173 -8.63 1.70 1.84
CA LEU A 173 -8.23 3.11 1.69
C LEU A 173 -7.17 3.44 2.76
N GLU A 174 -6.01 2.79 2.68
CA GLU A 174 -4.96 2.93 3.68
C GLU A 174 -4.12 4.18 3.43
N GLY A 175 -4.18 5.15 4.35
CA GLY A 175 -3.36 6.36 4.29
C GLY A 175 -3.70 7.30 3.12
N LEU A 176 -4.83 7.14 2.45
CA LEU A 176 -5.24 7.93 1.29
C LEU A 176 -5.92 9.25 1.69
N LEU A 177 -6.93 9.18 2.56
CA LEU A 177 -7.82 10.32 2.83
C LEU A 177 -7.10 11.60 3.29
N PRO A 178 -6.03 11.55 4.12
CA PRO A 178 -5.33 12.76 4.54
C PRO A 178 -4.69 13.57 3.41
N TYR A 179 -4.49 12.98 2.23
CA TYR A 179 -3.87 13.61 1.07
C TYR A 179 -4.89 14.19 0.07
N LEU A 180 -6.17 13.94 0.29
CA LEU A 180 -7.28 14.45 -0.50
C LEU A 180 -7.91 15.66 0.20
N ASP A 181 -8.32 16.65 -0.57
CA ASP A 181 -9.15 17.72 -0.03
C ASP A 181 -10.57 17.20 0.34
N SER A 182 -11.33 17.99 1.06
CA SER A 182 -12.66 17.58 1.55
C SER A 182 -13.67 17.27 0.42
N ALA A 183 -13.49 17.81 -0.77
CA ALA A 183 -14.35 17.52 -1.92
C ALA A 183 -13.99 16.17 -2.53
N ALA A 184 -12.70 15.92 -2.75
CA ALA A 184 -12.17 14.65 -3.24
C ALA A 184 -12.44 13.50 -2.27
N GLN A 185 -12.27 13.70 -0.94
CA GLN A 185 -12.64 12.70 0.06
C GLN A 185 -14.11 12.28 -0.07
N ARG A 186 -15.03 13.26 -0.15
CA ARG A 186 -16.46 12.97 -0.34
C ARG A 186 -16.74 12.27 -1.66
N ALA A 187 -16.09 12.66 -2.74
CA ALA A 187 -16.27 12.05 -4.05
C ALA A 187 -15.84 10.57 -4.01
N VAL A 188 -14.65 10.27 -3.50
CA VAL A 188 -14.15 8.89 -3.35
C VAL A 188 -15.10 8.04 -2.51
N LEU A 189 -15.52 8.52 -1.33
CA LEU A 189 -16.42 7.76 -0.45
C LEU A 189 -17.81 7.58 -1.07
N THR A 190 -18.30 8.56 -1.84
CA THR A 190 -19.59 8.44 -2.55
C THR A 190 -19.51 7.37 -3.64
N GLU A 191 -18.42 7.31 -4.41
CA GLU A 191 -18.22 6.27 -5.43
C GLU A 191 -18.07 4.89 -4.80
N VAL A 192 -17.31 4.75 -3.70
CA VAL A 192 -17.21 3.49 -2.96
C VAL A 192 -18.59 3.00 -2.53
N LEU A 193 -19.40 3.87 -1.91
CA LEU A 193 -20.77 3.52 -1.48
C LEU A 193 -21.71 3.18 -2.65
N ALA A 194 -21.52 3.80 -3.81
CA ALA A 194 -22.34 3.54 -4.99
C ALA A 194 -21.95 2.25 -5.73
N LEU A 195 -20.77 1.68 -5.41
CA LEU A 195 -20.24 0.46 -6.01
C LEU A 195 -20.25 -0.75 -5.04
N SER A 196 -20.79 -0.55 -3.81
CA SER A 196 -20.84 -1.56 -2.74
C SER A 196 -22.22 -2.23 -2.65
#